data_0875669b8b43485bd9d0b31af10ca75b
#
_entry.id   0875669b8b43485bd9d0b31af10ca75b
#
_cell.length_a   1.000
_cell.length_b   1.000
_cell.length_c   1.000
_cell.angle_alpha   90.00
_cell.angle_beta   90.00
_cell.angle_gamma   90.00
#
_symmetry.space_group_name_H-M   'P 1'
#
loop_
_entity.id
_entity.type
_entity.pdbx_description
1 polymer ?
#
loop_
_entity_poly.entity_id
_entity_poly.type
_entity_poly.pdbx_seq_one_letter_code
_entity_poly.pdbx_strand_id
1 'polypeptide(L)'
;MSHQPNQHSVRRIVLPSGRKIDVIRFADQVDKTRKGLHICPECESQLVQPTTWSEAGSSRWQLGLYCPNCDWEGEGVFDQSEIERFEDTLEEGVQDILRDLQRLTHANMTAEIARFAAALHADLILPEDF
;
A
#
# COMPACT_ATOMS: atom_id res chain seq x y z
N MET A 1 -10.00 -16.74 -33.81
CA MET A 1 -8.79 -16.41 -33.00
C MET A 1 -8.46 -14.96 -33.25
N SER A 2 -8.87 -14.09 -32.36
CA SER A 2 -8.63 -12.65 -32.47
C SER A 2 -7.31 -12.35 -31.76
N HIS A 3 -6.24 -12.16 -32.52
CA HIS A 3 -5.04 -11.51 -32.01
C HIS A 3 -5.38 -10.06 -31.68
N GLN A 4 -5.51 -9.73 -30.41
CA GLN A 4 -5.49 -8.34 -29.98
C GLN A 4 -4.07 -7.81 -30.21
N PRO A 5 -3.90 -6.68 -30.91
CA PRO A 5 -2.60 -6.08 -31.07
C PRO A 5 -2.09 -5.63 -29.69
N ASN A 6 -0.90 -6.10 -29.32
CA ASN A 6 -0.16 -5.60 -28.17
C ASN A 6 -0.11 -4.07 -28.27
N GLN A 7 -0.83 -3.39 -27.41
CA GLN A 7 -0.76 -1.93 -27.32
C GLN A 7 0.59 -1.58 -26.69
N HIS A 8 1.56 -1.29 -27.52
CA HIS A 8 2.82 -0.72 -27.10
C HIS A 8 2.83 0.77 -27.49
N SER A 9 3.26 1.62 -26.59
CA SER A 9 3.52 3.02 -26.89
C SER A 9 5.00 3.22 -27.14
N VAL A 10 5.34 3.80 -28.28
CA VAL A 10 6.73 4.14 -28.63
C VAL A 10 6.93 5.62 -28.37
N ARG A 11 7.83 5.96 -27.46
CA ARG A 11 8.23 7.34 -27.20
C ARG A 11 9.66 7.55 -27.67
N ARG A 12 9.84 8.43 -28.64
CA ARG A 12 11.17 8.82 -29.09
C ARG A 12 11.76 9.89 -28.18
N ILE A 13 12.91 9.61 -27.60
CA ILE A 13 13.67 10.54 -26.76
C ILE A 13 14.96 10.89 -27.49
N VAL A 14 15.25 12.20 -27.59
CA VAL A 14 16.52 12.71 -28.12
C VAL A 14 17.43 13.02 -26.93
N LEU A 15 18.56 12.34 -26.85
CA LEU A 15 19.56 12.60 -25.82
C LEU A 15 20.35 13.88 -26.11
N PRO A 16 20.97 14.53 -25.11
CA PRO A 16 21.82 15.70 -25.32
C PRO A 16 22.98 15.46 -26.30
N SER A 17 23.38 14.19 -26.50
CA SER A 17 24.38 13.76 -27.48
C SER A 17 23.87 13.71 -28.92
N GLY A 18 22.58 14.02 -29.16
CA GLY A 18 21.93 13.94 -30.47
C GLY A 18 21.47 12.53 -30.87
N ARG A 19 21.73 11.52 -30.06
CA ARG A 19 21.23 10.15 -30.30
C ARG A 19 19.74 10.07 -30.03
N LYS A 20 19.02 9.40 -30.93
CA LYS A 20 17.59 9.11 -30.78
C LYS A 20 17.43 7.71 -30.21
N ILE A 21 16.66 7.59 -29.15
CA ILE A 21 16.31 6.31 -28.51
C ILE A 21 14.79 6.17 -28.58
N ASP A 22 14.33 5.06 -29.12
CA ASP A 22 12.92 4.69 -29.11
C ASP A 22 12.67 3.83 -27.86
N VAL A 23 11.98 4.41 -26.88
CA VAL A 23 11.56 3.69 -25.67
C VAL A 23 10.21 3.05 -25.97
N ILE A 24 10.20 1.73 -26.04
CA ILE A 24 8.99 0.96 -26.20
C ILE A 24 8.47 0.65 -24.78
N ARG A 25 7.36 1.26 -24.41
CA ARG A 25 6.60 0.84 -23.23
C ARG A 25 5.61 -0.22 -23.69
N PHE A 26 5.81 -1.43 -23.25
CA PHE A 26 4.76 -2.40 -23.26
C PHE A 26 3.80 -2.00 -22.14
N ALA A 27 2.53 -1.80 -22.47
CA ALA A 27 1.50 -1.81 -21.44
C ALA A 27 1.50 -3.24 -20.90
N ASP A 28 2.15 -3.46 -19.77
CA ASP A 28 1.98 -4.69 -19.03
C ASP A 28 0.48 -4.81 -18.81
N GLN A 29 -0.13 -5.76 -19.51
CA GLN A 29 -1.51 -6.10 -19.28
C GLN A 29 -1.55 -6.56 -17.84
N VAL A 30 -2.07 -5.69 -16.98
CA VAL A 30 -2.41 -6.09 -15.62
C VAL A 30 -3.21 -7.37 -15.75
N ASP A 31 -2.62 -8.43 -15.28
CA ASP A 31 -3.17 -9.76 -15.41
C ASP A 31 -4.58 -9.73 -14.83
N LYS A 32 -5.59 -9.89 -15.69
CA LYS A 32 -7.00 -9.86 -15.30
C LYS A 32 -7.37 -10.98 -14.32
N THR A 33 -6.42 -11.87 -14.06
CA THR A 33 -6.53 -12.93 -13.05
C THR A 33 -6.23 -12.44 -11.63
N ARG A 34 -5.76 -11.20 -11.48
CA ARG A 34 -5.48 -10.60 -10.18
C ARG A 34 -6.77 -10.41 -9.38
N LYS A 35 -6.84 -11.05 -8.24
CA LYS A 35 -8.00 -10.98 -7.33
C LYS A 35 -8.18 -9.62 -6.64
N GLY A 36 -7.24 -8.68 -6.82
CA GLY A 36 -7.28 -7.34 -6.27
C GLY A 36 -5.94 -6.63 -6.43
N LEU A 37 -5.93 -5.29 -6.39
CA LEU A 37 -4.73 -4.48 -6.51
C LEU A 37 -3.80 -4.60 -5.30
N HIS A 38 -4.34 -4.97 -4.15
CA HIS A 38 -3.61 -5.17 -2.90
C HIS A 38 -2.81 -6.48 -2.87
N ILE A 39 -3.01 -7.38 -3.84
CA ILE A 39 -2.33 -8.68 -3.91
C ILE A 39 -1.11 -8.56 -4.83
N CYS A 40 0.07 -8.91 -4.30
CA CYS A 40 1.30 -8.93 -5.07
C CYS A 40 1.30 -10.08 -6.08
N PRO A 41 1.62 -9.83 -7.36
CA PRO A 41 1.70 -10.90 -8.37
C PRO A 41 2.92 -11.82 -8.19
N GLU A 42 3.94 -11.39 -7.46
CA GLU A 42 5.18 -12.15 -7.26
C GLU A 42 5.16 -13.00 -5.99
N CYS A 43 4.75 -12.43 -4.85
CA CYS A 43 4.79 -13.13 -3.56
C CYS A 43 3.41 -13.44 -2.97
N GLU A 44 2.34 -13.06 -3.66
CA GLU A 44 0.95 -13.26 -3.24
C GLU A 44 0.58 -12.61 -1.89
N SER A 45 1.42 -11.73 -1.36
CA SER A 45 1.10 -10.99 -0.13
C SER A 45 0.00 -9.95 -0.39
N GLN A 46 -0.74 -9.62 0.65
CA GLN A 46 -1.82 -8.62 0.61
C GLN A 46 -1.34 -7.22 1.06
N LEU A 47 -0.05 -6.93 0.88
CA LEU A 47 0.58 -5.72 1.39
C LEU A 47 0.87 -4.67 0.32
N VAL A 48 0.43 -4.86 -0.91
CA VAL A 48 0.65 -3.91 -2.01
C VAL A 48 -0.01 -2.58 -1.68
N GLN A 49 0.75 -1.52 -1.84
CA GLN A 49 0.32 -0.14 -1.57
C GLN A 49 0.61 0.77 -2.76
N PRO A 50 -0.17 1.84 -2.96
CA PRO A 50 0.08 2.81 -4.01
C PRO A 50 1.25 3.71 -3.64
N THR A 51 2.11 4.01 -4.62
CA THR A 51 3.25 4.92 -4.47
C THR A 51 3.11 6.19 -5.29
N THR A 52 2.51 6.08 -6.47
CA THR A 52 2.23 7.20 -7.36
C THR A 52 0.80 7.16 -7.87
N TRP A 53 0.29 8.34 -8.27
CA TRP A 53 -1.13 8.54 -8.48
C TRP A 53 -1.34 9.68 -9.46
N SER A 54 -1.94 9.43 -10.59
CA SER A 54 -2.26 10.45 -11.59
C SER A 54 -3.49 10.09 -12.41
N GLU A 55 -4.21 11.09 -12.87
CA GLU A 55 -5.34 10.90 -13.78
C GLU A 55 -4.87 10.44 -15.16
N ALA A 56 -5.52 9.42 -15.70
CA ALA A 56 -5.24 8.87 -17.02
C ALA A 56 -6.45 8.95 -17.97
N GLY A 57 -7.28 9.96 -17.80
CA GLY A 57 -8.52 10.17 -18.55
C GLY A 57 -9.73 10.40 -17.64
N SER A 58 -10.94 10.45 -18.20
CA SER A 58 -12.15 10.87 -17.47
C SER A 58 -12.63 9.88 -16.37
N SER A 59 -12.17 8.66 -16.35
CA SER A 59 -12.59 7.64 -15.37
C SER A 59 -11.50 6.60 -15.10
N ARG A 60 -10.25 6.95 -15.38
CA ARG A 60 -9.11 6.06 -15.22
C ARG A 60 -7.99 6.73 -14.46
N TRP A 61 -7.29 5.92 -13.70
CA TRP A 61 -6.17 6.34 -12.87
C TRP A 61 -4.92 5.54 -13.19
N GLN A 62 -3.80 6.21 -13.33
CA GLN A 62 -2.50 5.57 -13.40
C GLN A 62 -1.94 5.49 -11.98
N LEU A 63 -1.65 4.27 -11.53
CA LEU A 63 -1.08 3.98 -10.23
C LEU A 63 0.27 3.32 -10.37
N GLY A 64 1.24 3.77 -9.55
CA GLY A 64 2.39 2.98 -9.20
C GLY A 64 2.08 2.16 -7.95
N LEU A 65 2.47 0.89 -7.95
CA LEU A 65 2.23 -0.06 -6.87
C LEU A 65 3.56 -0.60 -6.36
N TYR A 66 3.65 -0.83 -5.07
CA TYR A 66 4.82 -1.38 -4.40
C TYR A 66 4.42 -2.45 -3.39
N CYS A 67 5.15 -3.55 -3.37
CA CYS A 67 4.99 -4.59 -2.36
C CYS A 67 6.17 -4.56 -1.36
N PRO A 68 5.94 -4.23 -0.08
CA PRO A 68 7.02 -4.18 0.91
C PRO A 68 7.55 -5.55 1.33
N ASN A 69 6.85 -6.62 0.98
CA ASN A 69 7.27 -7.98 1.33
C ASN A 69 8.37 -8.55 0.41
N CYS A 70 8.31 -8.21 -0.89
CA CYS A 70 9.27 -8.72 -1.89
C CYS A 70 9.91 -7.62 -2.74
N ASP A 71 9.66 -6.34 -2.44
CA ASP A 71 10.13 -5.17 -3.19
C ASP A 71 9.67 -5.14 -4.67
N TRP A 72 8.57 -5.80 -4.97
CA TRP A 72 7.97 -5.70 -6.29
C TRP A 72 7.41 -4.30 -6.56
N GLU A 73 7.69 -3.78 -7.73
CA GLU A 73 7.15 -2.51 -8.23
C GLU A 73 6.43 -2.73 -9.57
N GLY A 74 5.30 -2.07 -9.75
CA GLY A 74 4.53 -2.12 -10.98
C GLY A 74 3.74 -0.84 -11.20
N GLU A 75 3.40 -0.57 -12.44
CA GLU A 75 2.52 0.53 -12.85
C GLU A 75 1.37 -0.02 -13.68
N GLY A 76 0.22 0.59 -13.57
CA GLY A 76 -0.94 0.24 -14.38
C GLY A 76 -1.98 1.34 -14.44
N VAL A 77 -2.90 1.22 -15.38
CA VAL A 77 -4.07 2.08 -15.50
C VAL A 77 -5.31 1.28 -15.11
N PHE A 78 -6.07 1.81 -14.18
CA PHE A 78 -7.21 1.14 -13.56
C PHE A 78 -8.47 1.99 -13.67
N ASP A 79 -9.61 1.32 -13.74
CA ASP A 79 -10.91 1.98 -13.73
C ASP A 79 -11.26 2.49 -12.33
N GLN A 80 -12.12 3.49 -12.25
CA GLN A 80 -12.59 4.07 -11.00
C GLN A 80 -13.12 3.01 -10.01
N SER A 81 -13.86 2.02 -10.51
CA SER A 81 -14.40 0.95 -9.66
C SER A 81 -13.35 0.03 -9.04
N GLU A 82 -12.22 -0.16 -9.71
CA GLU A 82 -11.09 -0.92 -9.17
C GLU A 82 -10.35 -0.14 -8.10
N ILE A 83 -10.22 1.18 -8.31
CA ILE A 83 -9.63 2.11 -7.34
C ILE A 83 -10.46 2.16 -6.06
N GLU A 84 -11.77 2.31 -6.17
CA GLU A 84 -12.68 2.34 -5.01
C GLU A 84 -12.58 1.06 -4.17
N ARG A 85 -12.55 -0.11 -4.81
CA ARG A 85 -12.35 -1.39 -4.11
C ARG A 85 -10.97 -1.49 -3.43
N PHE A 86 -9.96 -0.91 -4.03
CA PHE A 86 -8.63 -0.87 -3.45
C PHE A 86 -8.57 0.07 -2.25
N GLU A 87 -9.19 1.25 -2.35
CA GLU A 87 -9.33 2.19 -1.24
C GLU A 87 -10.09 1.58 -0.06
N ASP A 88 -11.20 0.90 -0.31
CA ASP A 88 -11.97 0.20 0.72
C ASP A 88 -11.11 -0.84 1.46
N THR A 89 -10.31 -1.61 0.72
CA THR A 89 -9.41 -2.61 1.31
C THR A 89 -8.30 -1.96 2.16
N LEU A 90 -7.75 -0.83 1.71
CA LEU A 90 -6.76 -0.08 2.48
C LEU A 90 -7.37 0.53 3.74
N GLU A 91 -8.59 1.05 3.66
CA GLU A 91 -9.32 1.61 4.81
C GLU A 91 -9.62 0.54 5.87
N GLU A 92 -10.04 -0.66 5.46
CA GLU A 92 -10.22 -1.79 6.38
C GLU A 92 -8.91 -2.11 7.14
N GLY A 93 -7.77 -2.11 6.44
CA GLY A 93 -6.46 -2.32 7.05
C GLY A 93 -6.10 -1.23 8.07
N VAL A 94 -6.40 0.03 7.78
CA VAL A 94 -6.20 1.15 8.71
C VAL A 94 -7.08 0.99 9.95
N GLN A 95 -8.33 0.60 9.80
CA GLN A 95 -9.24 0.37 10.92
C GLN A 95 -8.78 -0.77 11.82
N ASP A 96 -8.24 -1.83 11.24
CA ASP A 96 -7.68 -2.95 12.01
C ASP A 96 -6.46 -2.51 12.84
N ILE A 97 -5.55 -1.73 12.25
CA ILE A 97 -4.39 -1.15 12.96
C ILE A 97 -4.83 -0.26 14.12
N LEU A 98 -5.81 0.61 13.90
CA LEU A 98 -6.33 1.49 14.95
C LEU A 98 -6.95 0.69 16.09
N ARG A 99 -7.70 -0.35 15.79
CA ARG A 99 -8.30 -1.25 16.79
C ARG A 99 -7.23 -1.97 17.62
N ASP A 100 -6.19 -2.48 16.96
CA ASP A 100 -5.06 -3.13 17.63
C ASP A 100 -4.27 -2.17 18.50
N LEU A 101 -4.04 -0.95 18.02
CA LEU A 101 -3.38 0.11 18.79
C LEU A 101 -4.17 0.45 20.06
N GLN A 102 -5.47 0.63 19.95
CA GLN A 102 -6.34 0.86 21.11
C GLN A 102 -6.27 -0.28 22.12
N ARG A 103 -6.29 -1.53 21.66
CA ARG A 103 -6.18 -2.71 22.51
C ARG A 103 -4.84 -2.78 23.24
N LEU A 104 -3.74 -2.50 22.54
CA LEU A 104 -2.39 -2.45 23.14
C LEU A 104 -2.25 -1.32 24.16
N THR A 105 -2.76 -0.15 23.84
CA THR A 105 -2.74 1.01 24.74
C THR A 105 -3.51 0.69 26.03
N HIS A 106 -4.69 0.09 25.91
CA HIS A 106 -5.49 -0.32 27.07
C HIS A 106 -4.77 -1.37 27.92
N ALA A 107 -4.15 -2.38 27.29
CA ALA A 107 -3.40 -3.41 27.99
C ALA A 107 -2.18 -2.83 28.74
N ASN A 108 -1.45 -1.92 28.13
CA ASN A 108 -0.32 -1.23 28.75
C ASN A 108 -0.76 -0.37 29.96
N MET A 109 -1.82 0.41 29.81
CA MET A 109 -2.38 1.20 30.93
C MET A 109 -2.81 0.31 32.08
N THR A 110 -3.47 -0.80 31.80
CA THR A 110 -3.90 -1.75 32.85
C THR A 110 -2.70 -2.33 33.57
N ALA A 111 -1.63 -2.71 32.86
CA ALA A 111 -0.40 -3.23 33.45
C ALA A 111 0.34 -2.18 34.30
N GLU A 112 0.36 -0.93 33.88
CA GLU A 112 0.97 0.18 34.63
C GLU A 112 0.18 0.52 35.91
N ILE A 113 -1.13 0.56 35.81
CA ILE A 113 -2.01 0.75 36.99
C ILE A 113 -1.81 -0.38 38.01
N ALA A 114 -1.73 -1.62 37.55
CA ALA A 114 -1.49 -2.76 38.43
C ALA A 114 -0.13 -2.69 39.14
N ARG A 115 0.94 -2.28 38.42
CA ARG A 115 2.26 -2.05 39.00
C ARG A 115 2.26 -0.90 40.02
N PHE A 116 1.60 0.20 39.71
CA PHE A 116 1.47 1.33 40.61
C PHE A 116 0.70 0.95 41.89
N ALA A 117 -0.43 0.25 41.74
CA ALA A 117 -1.21 -0.23 42.88
C ALA A 117 -0.39 -1.18 43.76
N ALA A 118 0.38 -2.09 43.17
CA ALA A 118 1.26 -3.00 43.92
C ALA A 118 2.36 -2.23 44.68
N ALA A 119 2.95 -1.20 44.07
CA ALA A 119 3.94 -0.35 44.73
C ALA A 119 3.35 0.47 45.89
N LEU A 120 2.14 0.96 45.78
CA LEU A 120 1.40 1.62 46.85
C LEU A 120 1.13 0.66 48.03
N HIS A 121 0.67 -0.57 47.75
CA HIS A 121 0.40 -1.57 48.77
C HIS A 121 1.64 -2.11 49.48
N ALA A 122 2.80 -1.98 48.79
CA ALA A 122 4.10 -2.36 49.35
C ALA A 122 4.83 -1.19 50.07
N ASP A 123 4.19 -0.06 50.25
CA ASP A 123 4.76 1.17 50.83
C ASP A 123 6.05 1.64 50.13
N LEU A 124 6.18 1.36 48.82
CA LEU A 124 7.32 1.77 48.00
C LEU A 124 7.17 3.18 47.47
N ILE A 125 5.97 3.76 47.55
CA ILE A 125 5.66 5.12 47.15
C ILE A 125 5.12 5.86 48.37
N LEU A 126 5.79 6.94 48.76
CA LEU A 126 5.46 7.74 49.92
C LEU A 126 4.87 9.09 49.47
N PRO A 127 4.10 9.77 50.35
CA PRO A 127 3.56 11.13 50.04
C PRO A 127 4.63 12.14 49.68
N GLU A 128 5.88 11.94 50.17
CA GLU A 128 7.02 12.84 49.89
C GLU A 128 7.55 12.68 48.45
N ASP A 129 7.14 11.64 47.70
CA ASP A 129 7.55 11.41 46.31
C ASP A 129 6.73 12.26 45.32
N PHE A 130 5.73 12.98 45.76
CA PHE A 130 4.89 13.86 44.97
C PHE A 130 5.21 15.38 45.25
#